data_99339bfc6e11c7ea23bdecd595e5d9b5
#
_entry.id   99339bfc6e11c7ea23bdecd595e5d9b5
#
_cell.length_a   1.000
_cell.length_b   1.000
_cell.length_c   1.000
_cell.angle_alpha   90.00
_cell.angle_beta   90.00
_cell.angle_gamma   90.00
#
_symmetry.space_group_name_H-M   'P 1'
#
loop_
_entity.id
_entity.type
_entity.pdbx_description
1 polymer ?
#
loop_
_entity_poly.entity_id
_entity_poly.type
_entity_poly.pdbx_seq_one_letter_code
_entity_poly.pdbx_strand_id
1 'polypeptide(L)'
;MDIYHKPPCSKSRQTLEILIQRNITPRVIKYLETPPNIDELKSLMVKLGITQVREMMRTKEALYKELGLSSADNETLLKAIAAHPKLLERPIVVSNNKAKLGRPPEQVIEIL
;
A
#
# COMPACT_ATOMS: atom_id res chain seq x y z
N MET A 1 -10.44 -1.47 -10.67
CA MET A 1 -9.05 -1.23 -10.29
C MET A 1 -8.96 -0.17 -9.21
N ASP A 2 -8.14 -0.38 -8.21
CA ASP A 2 -8.00 0.54 -7.07
C ASP A 2 -6.55 1.01 -6.94
N ILE A 3 -6.36 2.23 -6.44
CA ILE A 3 -5.05 2.73 -6.03
C ILE A 3 -5.13 3.28 -4.61
N TYR A 4 -4.29 2.75 -3.73
CA TYR A 4 -4.08 3.31 -2.39
C TYR A 4 -3.13 4.50 -2.56
N HIS A 5 -3.64 5.70 -2.39
CA HIS A 5 -3.03 6.93 -2.88
C HIS A 5 -2.80 7.94 -1.77
N LYS A 6 -1.63 8.59 -1.83
CA LYS A 6 -1.30 9.76 -1.01
C LYS A 6 -1.00 10.93 -1.95
N PRO A 7 -1.93 11.89 -2.12
CA PRO A 7 -1.76 12.98 -3.10
C PRO A 7 -0.44 13.77 -3.01
N PRO A 8 0.10 14.09 -1.82
CA PRO A 8 1.38 14.79 -1.75
C PRO A 8 2.61 13.94 -2.12
N CYS A 9 2.48 12.62 -2.19
CA CYS A 9 3.60 11.72 -2.48
C CYS A 9 3.89 11.68 -3.98
N SER A 10 5.13 12.03 -4.39
CA SER A 10 5.51 12.05 -5.81
C SER A 10 5.37 10.69 -6.49
N LYS A 11 5.77 9.60 -5.81
CA LYS A 11 5.65 8.24 -6.35
C LYS A 11 4.19 7.87 -6.57
N SER A 12 3.32 8.27 -5.65
CA SER A 12 1.89 8.02 -5.75
C SER A 12 1.27 8.77 -6.93
N ARG A 13 1.63 10.04 -7.11
CA ARG A 13 1.17 10.84 -8.26
C ARG A 13 1.67 10.28 -9.59
N GLN A 14 2.96 9.89 -9.65
CA GLN A 14 3.56 9.30 -10.86
C GLN A 14 2.86 8.00 -11.25
N THR A 15 2.53 7.17 -10.28
CA THR A 15 1.82 5.92 -10.52
C THR A 15 0.42 6.16 -11.04
N LEU A 16 -0.31 7.10 -10.43
CA LEU A 16 -1.65 7.47 -10.90
C LEU A 16 -1.60 7.98 -12.34
N GLU A 17 -0.59 8.79 -12.67
CA GLU A 17 -0.41 9.32 -14.03
C GLU A 17 -0.19 8.19 -15.04
N ILE A 18 0.58 7.17 -14.70
CA ILE A 18 0.78 6.00 -15.57
C ILE A 18 -0.56 5.34 -15.90
N LEU A 19 -1.43 5.17 -14.91
CA LEU A 19 -2.76 4.59 -15.11
C LEU A 19 -3.62 5.47 -16.02
N ILE A 20 -3.63 6.76 -15.77
CA ILE A 20 -4.41 7.72 -16.57
C ILE A 20 -3.95 7.73 -18.02
N GLN A 21 -2.64 7.73 -18.27
CA GLN A 21 -2.08 7.71 -19.63
C GLN A 21 -2.42 6.44 -20.38
N ARG A 22 -2.76 5.36 -19.67
CA ARG A 22 -3.22 4.10 -20.26
C ARG A 22 -4.73 4.01 -20.37
N ASN A 23 -5.43 5.13 -20.20
CA ASN A 23 -6.90 5.22 -20.24
C ASN A 23 -7.57 4.41 -19.13
N ILE A 24 -6.90 4.26 -17.99
CA ILE A 24 -7.43 3.58 -16.81
C ILE A 24 -7.86 4.62 -15.80
N THR A 25 -9.11 4.51 -15.33
CA THR A 25 -9.64 5.37 -14.28
C THR A 25 -9.81 4.54 -13.02
N PRO A 26 -8.80 4.47 -12.12
CA PRO A 26 -8.90 3.67 -10.92
C PRO A 26 -9.79 4.34 -9.87
N ARG A 27 -10.32 3.52 -8.95
CA ARG A 27 -10.92 4.06 -7.74
C ARG A 27 -9.76 4.52 -6.83
N VAL A 28 -9.74 5.81 -6.52
CA VAL A 28 -8.69 6.39 -5.68
C VAL A 28 -9.08 6.25 -4.22
N ILE A 29 -8.29 5.48 -3.47
CA ILE A 29 -8.49 5.27 -2.04
C ILE A 29 -7.46 6.13 -1.29
N LYS A 30 -7.92 7.19 -0.67
CA LYS A 30 -7.07 8.03 0.19
C LYS A 30 -6.97 7.35 1.55
N TYR A 31 -6.09 6.38 1.65
CA TYR A 31 -6.01 5.46 2.79
C TYR A 31 -5.69 6.15 4.14
N LEU A 32 -5.16 7.36 4.12
CA LEU A 32 -4.96 8.13 5.35
C LEU A 32 -6.28 8.67 5.90
N GLU A 33 -7.28 8.89 5.05
CA GLU A 33 -8.61 9.36 5.42
C GLU A 33 -9.58 8.21 5.64
N THR A 34 -9.44 7.14 4.84
CA THR A 34 -10.23 5.91 4.94
C THR A 34 -9.29 4.72 5.09
N PRO A 35 -8.79 4.48 6.32
CA PRO A 35 -7.81 3.42 6.55
C PRO A 35 -8.37 2.03 6.26
N PRO A 36 -7.58 1.13 5.67
CA PRO A 36 -8.00 -0.26 5.51
C PRO A 36 -8.08 -0.94 6.88
N ASN A 37 -9.04 -1.84 7.03
CA ASN A 37 -9.13 -2.68 8.21
C ASN A 37 -8.19 -3.90 8.08
N ILE A 38 -8.12 -4.72 9.13
CA ILE A 38 -7.21 -5.87 9.16
C ILE A 38 -7.54 -6.87 8.05
N ASP A 39 -8.83 -7.13 7.78
CA ASP A 39 -9.25 -8.07 6.73
C ASP A 39 -8.85 -7.57 5.34
N GLU A 40 -9.00 -6.27 5.09
CA GLU A 40 -8.57 -5.65 3.85
C GLU A 40 -7.06 -5.73 3.68
N LEU A 41 -6.30 -5.54 4.76
CA LEU A 41 -4.85 -5.66 4.74
C LEU A 41 -4.39 -7.10 4.46
N LYS A 42 -5.07 -8.09 5.03
CA LYS A 42 -4.79 -9.50 4.75
C LYS A 42 -5.06 -9.84 3.29
N SER A 43 -6.16 -9.36 2.75
CA SER A 43 -6.48 -9.51 1.33
C SER A 43 -5.42 -8.88 0.45
N LEU A 44 -4.95 -7.70 0.83
CA LEU A 44 -3.90 -6.98 0.10
C LEU A 44 -2.60 -7.77 0.08
N MET A 45 -2.22 -8.40 1.20
CA MET A 45 -1.04 -9.26 1.26
C MET A 45 -1.11 -10.41 0.25
N VAL A 46 -2.27 -11.07 0.18
CA VAL A 46 -2.48 -12.17 -0.77
C VAL A 46 -2.31 -11.68 -2.20
N LYS A 47 -2.90 -10.54 -2.53
CA LYS A 47 -2.82 -9.95 -3.87
C LYS A 47 -1.41 -9.50 -4.23
N LEU A 48 -0.65 -9.00 -3.25
CA LEU A 48 0.75 -8.64 -3.42
C LEU A 48 1.67 -9.86 -3.53
N GLY A 49 1.20 -11.03 -3.11
CA GLY A 49 2.00 -12.24 -3.09
C GLY A 49 3.06 -12.25 -2.00
N ILE A 50 2.83 -11.55 -0.90
CA ILE A 50 3.77 -11.46 0.22
C ILE A 50 3.27 -12.25 1.42
N THR A 51 4.20 -12.74 2.23
CA THR A 51 3.90 -13.48 3.47
C THR A 51 4.30 -12.69 4.71
N GLN A 52 5.09 -11.63 4.55
CA GLN A 52 5.56 -10.77 5.64
C GLN A 52 4.92 -9.39 5.50
N VAL A 53 4.21 -8.94 6.53
CA VAL A 53 3.54 -7.64 6.55
C VAL A 53 4.55 -6.50 6.31
N ARG A 54 5.78 -6.63 6.81
CA ARG A 54 6.83 -5.62 6.64
C ARG A 54 7.09 -5.26 5.18
N GLU A 55 6.86 -6.18 4.24
CA GLU A 55 7.10 -5.92 2.82
C GLU A 55 6.16 -4.86 2.23
N MET A 56 5.06 -4.55 2.92
CA MET A 56 4.17 -3.47 2.52
C MET A 56 4.17 -2.31 3.53
N MET A 57 5.20 -2.22 4.37
CA MET A 57 5.29 -1.20 5.42
C MET A 57 6.43 -0.22 5.18
N ARG A 58 6.24 0.98 5.70
CA ARG A 58 7.26 2.02 5.73
C ARG A 58 8.11 1.86 6.99
N THR A 59 9.08 0.96 6.93
CA THR A 59 9.93 0.62 8.08
C THR A 59 10.86 1.76 8.51
N LYS A 60 11.03 2.76 7.66
CA LYS A 60 11.84 3.95 7.98
C LYS A 60 11.03 5.06 8.64
N GLU A 61 9.73 4.88 8.79
CA GLU A 61 8.87 5.83 9.47
C GLU A 61 9.24 5.86 10.96
N ALA A 62 9.30 7.08 11.54
CA ALA A 62 9.64 7.23 12.97
C ALA A 62 8.69 6.42 13.87
N LEU A 63 7.41 6.38 13.53
CA LEU A 63 6.40 5.65 14.30
C LEU A 63 6.69 4.15 14.37
N TYR A 64 7.24 3.58 13.30
CA TYR A 64 7.64 2.15 13.27
C TYR A 64 8.64 1.86 14.40
N LYS A 65 9.61 2.73 14.56
CA LYS A 65 10.64 2.62 15.60
C LYS A 65 10.04 2.90 16.99
N GLU A 66 9.24 3.95 17.11
CA GLU A 66 8.61 4.35 18.38
C GLU A 66 7.73 3.24 18.96
N LEU A 67 7.03 2.50 18.09
CA LEU A 67 6.15 1.41 18.52
C LEU A 67 6.90 0.07 18.68
N GLY A 68 8.23 0.04 18.45
CA GLY A 68 9.03 -1.16 18.61
C GLY A 68 8.64 -2.29 17.66
N LEU A 69 8.29 -1.97 16.43
CA LEU A 69 7.73 -2.94 15.50
C LEU A 69 8.75 -3.83 14.80
N SER A 70 10.05 -3.57 14.98
CA SER A 70 11.11 -4.33 14.29
C SER A 70 11.11 -5.82 14.64
N SER A 71 10.63 -6.18 15.82
CA SER A 71 10.54 -7.57 16.29
C SER A 71 9.10 -8.08 16.40
N ALA A 72 8.12 -7.31 15.91
CA ALA A 72 6.71 -7.67 16.01
C ALA A 72 6.32 -8.74 14.98
N ASP A 73 5.32 -9.55 15.31
CA ASP A 73 4.77 -10.55 14.40
C ASP A 73 3.78 -9.91 13.41
N ASN A 74 3.33 -10.68 12.43
CA ASN A 74 2.42 -10.19 11.40
C ASN A 74 1.10 -9.64 12.00
N GLU A 75 0.53 -10.32 12.98
CA GLU A 75 -0.73 -9.86 13.58
C GLU A 75 -0.57 -8.49 14.25
N THR A 76 0.52 -8.30 14.99
CA THR A 76 0.82 -7.03 15.63
C THR A 76 1.04 -5.94 14.58
N LEU A 77 1.75 -6.26 13.49
CA LEU A 77 2.00 -5.31 12.40
C LEU A 77 0.72 -4.92 11.67
N LEU A 78 -0.20 -5.86 11.42
CA LEU A 78 -1.49 -5.57 10.81
C LEU A 78 -2.32 -4.62 11.67
N LYS A 79 -2.35 -4.85 12.98
CA LYS A 79 -3.04 -3.97 13.93
C LYS A 79 -2.42 -2.57 13.94
N ALA A 80 -1.08 -2.50 13.85
CA ALA A 80 -0.38 -1.23 13.82
C ALA A 80 -0.73 -0.42 12.56
N ILE A 81 -0.78 -1.05 11.39
CA ILE A 81 -1.16 -0.38 10.14
C ILE A 81 -2.62 0.09 10.21
N ALA A 82 -3.52 -0.75 10.70
CA ALA A 82 -4.94 -0.39 10.81
C ALA A 82 -5.14 0.82 11.72
N ALA A 83 -4.39 0.90 12.82
CA ALA A 83 -4.44 2.02 13.75
C ALA A 83 -3.67 3.25 13.23
N HIS A 84 -2.62 3.03 12.46
CA HIS A 84 -1.71 4.08 11.96
C HIS A 84 -1.44 3.86 10.47
N PRO A 85 -2.38 4.24 9.59
CA PRO A 85 -2.26 3.96 8.15
C PRO A 85 -1.02 4.57 7.48
N LYS A 86 -0.39 5.58 8.08
CA LYS A 86 0.87 6.12 7.53
C LYS A 86 2.01 5.10 7.50
N LEU A 87 1.86 3.97 8.22
CA LEU A 87 2.82 2.87 8.18
C LEU A 87 2.72 2.02 6.91
N LEU A 88 1.61 2.16 6.16
CA LEU A 88 1.45 1.44 4.90
C LEU A 88 2.28 2.09 3.80
N GLU A 89 2.98 1.26 3.02
CA GLU A 89 3.71 1.73 1.84
C GLU A 89 2.74 2.23 0.78
N ARG A 90 3.18 3.16 -0.06
CA ARG A 90 2.34 3.76 -1.12
C ARG A 90 3.18 4.09 -2.35
N PRO A 91 2.56 4.12 -3.53
CA PRO A 91 1.19 3.69 -3.78
C PRO A 91 1.08 2.18 -3.92
N ILE A 92 -0.12 1.65 -3.74
CA ILE A 92 -0.41 0.24 -4.03
C ILE A 92 -1.55 0.21 -5.04
N VAL A 93 -1.33 -0.45 -6.17
CA VAL A 93 -2.35 -0.62 -7.21
C VAL A 93 -2.89 -2.04 -7.13
N VAL A 94 -4.21 -2.15 -7.15
CA VAL A 94 -4.92 -3.44 -7.16
C VAL A 94 -5.66 -3.58 -8.48
N SER A 95 -5.36 -4.65 -9.22
CA SER A 95 -6.02 -4.98 -10.49
C SER A 95 -6.44 -6.44 -10.45
N ASN A 96 -7.76 -6.67 -10.48
CA ASN A 96 -8.32 -8.01 -10.33
C ASN A 96 -7.86 -8.61 -8.99
N ASN A 97 -7.23 -9.78 -9.02
CA ASN A 97 -6.74 -10.45 -7.80
C ASN A 97 -5.25 -10.24 -7.56
N LYS A 98 -4.65 -9.21 -8.18
CA LYS A 98 -3.23 -8.91 -8.07
C LYS A 98 -3.03 -7.49 -7.58
N ALA A 99 -1.92 -7.25 -6.89
CA ALA A 99 -1.52 -5.93 -6.46
C ALA A 99 -0.03 -5.73 -6.65
N LYS A 100 0.39 -4.47 -6.78
CA LYS A 100 1.80 -4.08 -6.90
C LYS A 100 2.04 -2.77 -6.18
N LEU A 101 3.21 -2.67 -5.56
CA LEU A 101 3.72 -1.41 -5.06
C LEU A 101 4.25 -0.59 -6.23
N GLY A 102 3.94 0.69 -6.27
CA GLY A 102 4.45 1.62 -7.28
C GLY A 102 5.82 2.19 -6.92
N ARG A 103 6.77 1.32 -6.61
CA ARG A 103 8.14 1.72 -6.26
C ARG A 103 9.15 0.80 -6.93
N PRO A 104 9.67 1.18 -8.09
CA PRO A 104 9.35 2.41 -8.86
C PRO A 104 7.92 2.37 -9.42
N PRO A 105 7.36 3.55 -9.82
CA PRO A 105 5.97 3.61 -10.30
C PRO A 105 5.66 2.65 -11.45
N GLU A 106 6.61 2.44 -12.34
CA GLU A 106 6.45 1.56 -13.52
C GLU A 106 6.20 0.10 -13.15
N GLN A 107 6.50 -0.31 -11.92
CA GLN A 107 6.30 -1.67 -11.46
C GLN A 107 4.85 -2.12 -11.56
N VAL A 108 3.90 -1.18 -11.43
CA VAL A 108 2.47 -1.49 -11.52
C VAL A 108 2.05 -1.97 -12.91
N ILE A 109 2.84 -1.66 -13.95
CA ILE A 109 2.56 -2.07 -15.33
C ILE A 109 2.48 -3.60 -15.44
N GLU A 110 3.19 -4.32 -14.59
CA GLU A 110 3.25 -5.79 -14.60
C GLU A 110 1.88 -6.44 -14.37
N ILE A 111 0.93 -5.74 -13.76
CA ILE A 111 -0.40 -6.29 -13.44
C ILE A 111 -1.53 -5.63 -14.23
N LEU A 112 -1.23 -4.75 -15.15
CA LEU A 112 -2.22 -4.04 -15.96
C LEU A 112 -2.72 -4.85 -17.15
#